data_eb252d619c0df7b8b040cd11b9d98650
#
_entry.id   eb252d619c0df7b8b040cd11b9d98650
#
_cell.length_a   1.000
_cell.length_b   1.000
_cell.length_c   1.000
_cell.angle_alpha   90.00
_cell.angle_beta   90.00
_cell.angle_gamma   90.00
#
_symmetry.space_group_name_H-M   'P 1'
#
loop_
_entity.id
_entity.type
_entity.pdbx_description
1 polymer ?
#
loop_
_entity_poly.entity_id
_entity_poly.type
_entity_poly.pdbx_seq_one_letter_code
_entity_poly.pdbx_strand_id
1 'polypeptide(L)'
;MAMKVLIVEDEIMAQKSLIRTLTQNFPDMEVVGTSNSVKSTVSWLSEPENHADVIFMDVELADGECFEIFRQIEVKAKVIMTTAYDSYAIKAFEAGSIDYLLKPIDATALQRAVARCRMSERQVDIEALMKAIGRN
;
A
#
# COMPACT_ATOMS: atom_id res chain seq x y z
N MET A 1 12.75 -15.48 -1.37
CA MET A 1 13.17 -14.23 -0.80
C MET A 1 12.01 -13.52 -0.16
N ALA A 2 12.21 -13.03 1.02
CA ALA A 2 11.15 -12.34 1.74
C ALA A 2 10.93 -10.95 1.15
N MET A 3 9.67 -10.54 1.03
CA MET A 3 9.31 -9.17 0.68
C MET A 3 9.04 -8.43 1.96
N LYS A 4 9.70 -7.30 2.14
CA LYS A 4 9.54 -6.48 3.34
C LYS A 4 8.38 -5.53 3.15
N VAL A 5 7.47 -5.52 4.11
CA VAL A 5 6.21 -4.80 4.02
C VAL A 5 6.09 -3.78 5.13
N LEU A 6 5.76 -2.55 4.75
CA LEU A 6 5.39 -1.51 5.70
C LEU A 6 3.88 -1.34 5.62
N ILE A 7 3.22 -1.26 6.77
CA ILE A 7 1.78 -1.03 6.83
C ILE A 7 1.51 0.35 7.38
N VAL A 8 0.86 1.20 6.59
CA VAL A 8 0.50 2.56 6.97
C VAL A 8 -1.02 2.62 7.13
N GLU A 9 -1.47 2.68 8.38
CA GLU A 9 -2.88 2.59 8.71
C GLU A 9 -3.08 3.20 10.09
N ASP A 10 -4.01 4.13 10.24
CA ASP A 10 -4.20 4.81 11.52
C ASP A 10 -5.08 4.03 12.50
N GLU A 11 -5.78 3.02 12.03
CA GLU A 11 -6.65 2.21 12.89
C GLU A 11 -5.92 0.95 13.31
N ILE A 12 -5.70 0.80 14.61
CA ILE A 12 -4.92 -0.32 15.16
C ILE A 12 -5.53 -1.68 14.79
N MET A 13 -6.85 -1.79 14.87
CA MET A 13 -7.50 -3.05 14.54
C MET A 13 -7.35 -3.41 13.07
N ALA A 14 -7.40 -2.41 12.20
CA ALA A 14 -7.19 -2.64 10.77
C ALA A 14 -5.75 -3.04 10.48
N GLN A 15 -4.78 -2.43 11.17
CA GLN A 15 -3.38 -2.86 11.06
C GLN A 15 -3.23 -4.33 11.40
N LYS A 16 -3.77 -4.73 12.56
CA LYS A 16 -3.62 -6.09 13.05
C LYS A 16 -4.31 -7.10 12.14
N SER A 17 -5.46 -6.73 11.61
CA SER A 17 -6.19 -7.59 10.70
C SER A 17 -5.40 -7.84 9.41
N LEU A 18 -4.83 -6.78 8.85
CA LEU A 18 -4.06 -6.91 7.63
C LEU A 18 -2.78 -7.71 7.86
N ILE A 19 -2.09 -7.45 8.98
CA ILE A 19 -0.88 -8.21 9.34
C ILE A 19 -1.20 -9.68 9.45
N ARG A 20 -2.30 -10.02 10.12
CA ARG A 20 -2.70 -11.42 10.29
C ARG A 20 -2.98 -12.07 8.94
N THR A 21 -3.73 -11.38 8.09
CA THR A 21 -4.07 -11.91 6.77
C THR A 21 -2.82 -12.14 5.92
N LEU A 22 -1.90 -11.20 5.93
CA LEU A 22 -0.65 -11.32 5.18
C LEU A 22 0.19 -12.48 5.72
N THR A 23 0.33 -12.57 7.03
CA THR A 23 1.13 -13.59 7.66
C THR A 23 0.59 -14.99 7.38
N GLN A 24 -0.73 -15.14 7.40
CA GLN A 24 -1.35 -16.44 7.21
C GLN A 24 -1.35 -16.90 5.75
N ASN A 25 -1.46 -15.98 4.82
CA ASN A 25 -1.66 -16.32 3.42
C ASN A 25 -0.43 -16.09 2.53
N PHE A 26 0.51 -15.29 2.98
CA PHE A 26 1.69 -14.94 2.18
C PHE A 26 2.93 -15.03 3.05
N PRO A 27 3.43 -16.27 3.30
CA PRO A 27 4.52 -16.46 4.26
C PRO A 27 5.84 -15.81 3.87
N ASP A 28 6.01 -15.43 2.59
CA ASP A 28 7.19 -14.72 2.17
C ASP A 28 7.11 -13.20 2.38
N MET A 29 5.98 -12.71 2.91
CA MET A 29 5.85 -11.29 3.23
C MET A 29 6.15 -11.06 4.70
N GLU A 30 7.14 -10.23 4.95
CA GLU A 30 7.59 -9.92 6.31
C GLU A 30 7.21 -8.48 6.63
N VAL A 31 6.37 -8.28 7.64
CA VAL A 31 5.99 -6.93 8.07
C VAL A 31 7.13 -6.37 8.91
N VAL A 32 7.80 -5.34 8.39
CA VAL A 32 8.96 -4.77 9.04
C VAL A 32 8.65 -3.50 9.82
N GLY A 33 7.45 -2.97 9.67
CA GLY A 33 7.07 -1.78 10.40
C GLY A 33 5.62 -1.43 10.20
N THR A 34 5.12 -0.57 11.08
CA THR A 34 3.78 0.01 10.98
C THR A 34 3.88 1.51 11.23
N SER A 35 2.96 2.26 10.64
CA SER A 35 2.91 3.69 10.80
C SER A 35 1.45 4.12 10.77
N ASN A 36 1.13 5.24 11.41
CA ASN A 36 -0.26 5.66 11.50
C ASN A 36 -0.52 7.08 11.01
N SER A 37 0.50 7.76 10.48
CA SER A 37 0.33 9.15 10.08
C SER A 37 1.24 9.48 8.91
N VAL A 38 0.96 10.60 8.26
CA VAL A 38 1.83 11.11 7.20
C VAL A 38 3.22 11.37 7.78
N LYS A 39 3.27 12.06 8.92
CA LYS A 39 4.54 12.43 9.53
C LYS A 39 5.38 11.22 9.89
N SER A 40 4.79 10.23 10.56
CA SER A 40 5.54 9.06 10.97
C SER A 40 5.98 8.21 9.78
N THR A 41 5.21 8.21 8.71
CA THR A 41 5.59 7.47 7.50
C THR A 41 6.76 8.14 6.80
N VAL A 42 6.74 9.46 6.67
CA VAL A 42 7.87 10.19 6.09
C VAL A 42 9.12 9.93 6.91
N SER A 43 8.99 9.98 8.22
CA SER A 43 10.10 9.74 9.13
C SER A 43 10.68 8.33 8.95
N TRP A 44 9.80 7.32 8.90
CA TRP A 44 10.21 5.93 8.75
C TRP A 44 10.95 5.71 7.43
N LEU A 45 10.38 6.24 6.34
CA LEU A 45 10.95 6.06 5.00
C LEU A 45 12.21 6.87 4.79
N SER A 46 12.42 7.92 5.58
CA SER A 46 13.62 8.74 5.49
C SER A 46 14.82 8.16 6.22
N GLU A 47 14.59 7.18 7.10
CA GLU A 47 15.68 6.53 7.82
C GLU A 47 16.44 5.60 6.88
N PRO A 48 17.75 5.79 6.70
CA PRO A 48 18.49 4.95 5.74
C PRO A 48 18.50 3.46 6.07
N GLU A 49 18.32 3.12 7.34
CA GLU A 49 18.33 1.72 7.76
C GLU A 49 17.01 1.02 7.52
N ASN A 50 15.95 1.77 7.30
CA ASN A 50 14.64 1.19 7.05
C ASN A 50 14.45 0.91 5.56
N HIS A 51 13.88 -0.25 5.28
CA HIS A 51 13.64 -0.63 3.89
C HIS A 51 12.32 -1.39 3.80
N ALA A 52 11.50 -1.02 2.83
CA ALA A 52 10.29 -1.75 2.50
C ALA A 52 10.25 -1.97 1.00
N ASP A 53 9.85 -3.17 0.60
CA ASP A 53 9.63 -3.47 -0.81
C ASP A 53 8.21 -3.09 -1.23
N VAL A 54 7.27 -3.22 -0.32
CA VAL A 54 5.85 -2.96 -0.56
C VAL A 54 5.29 -2.18 0.62
N ILE A 55 4.45 -1.21 0.34
CA ILE A 55 3.75 -0.45 1.36
C ILE A 55 2.24 -0.59 1.14
N PHE A 56 1.54 -1.09 2.14
CA PHE A 56 0.08 -1.02 2.16
C PHE A 56 -0.28 0.29 2.87
N MET A 57 -0.91 1.20 2.16
CA MET A 57 -1.04 2.57 2.62
C MET A 57 -2.49 3.03 2.57
N ASP A 58 -3.05 3.28 3.76
CA ASP A 58 -4.39 3.87 3.85
C ASP A 58 -4.33 5.29 3.30
N VAL A 59 -5.34 5.67 2.54
CA VAL A 59 -5.41 7.02 1.99
C VAL A 59 -5.64 8.05 3.09
N GLU A 60 -6.50 7.73 4.06
CA GLU A 60 -6.84 8.68 5.12
C GLU A 60 -6.12 8.34 6.40
N LEU A 61 -5.19 9.20 6.78
CA LEU A 61 -4.37 9.00 7.96
C LEU A 61 -4.73 10.05 9.01
N ALA A 62 -4.17 9.88 10.22
CA ALA A 62 -4.52 10.73 11.35
C ALA A 62 -4.28 12.21 11.07
N ASP A 63 -3.24 12.54 10.30
CA ASP A 63 -2.84 13.92 10.06
C ASP A 63 -2.97 14.36 8.61
N GLY A 64 -3.70 13.62 7.78
CA GLY A 64 -3.93 14.03 6.40
C GLY A 64 -4.01 12.84 5.47
N GLU A 65 -4.09 13.12 4.18
CA GLU A 65 -4.14 12.07 3.18
C GLU A 65 -2.74 11.59 2.83
N CYS A 66 -2.63 10.32 2.50
CA CYS A 66 -1.34 9.71 2.19
C CYS A 66 -0.63 10.39 1.02
N PHE A 67 -1.36 11.10 0.18
CA PHE A 67 -0.76 11.79 -0.96
C PHE A 67 0.25 12.85 -0.53
N GLU A 68 0.13 13.35 0.70
CA GLU A 68 1.11 14.28 1.25
C GLU A 68 2.49 13.65 1.41
N ILE A 69 2.53 12.33 1.62
CA ILE A 69 3.81 11.63 1.73
C ILE A 69 4.60 11.77 0.43
N PHE A 70 3.90 11.58 -0.70
CA PHE A 70 4.55 11.64 -2.02
C PHE A 70 5.01 13.05 -2.38
N ARG A 71 4.44 14.06 -1.74
CA ARG A 71 4.87 15.45 -1.96
C ARG A 71 6.13 15.78 -1.20
N GLN A 72 6.42 15.06 -0.14
CA GLN A 72 7.55 15.35 0.73
C GLN A 72 8.78 14.52 0.41
N ILE A 73 8.60 13.29 -0.03
CA ILE A 73 9.71 12.38 -0.32
C ILE A 73 9.41 11.55 -1.55
N GLU A 74 10.45 10.98 -2.13
CA GLU A 74 10.30 10.03 -3.21
C GLU A 74 10.09 8.65 -2.59
N VAL A 75 8.97 7.99 -2.91
CA VAL A 75 8.65 6.66 -2.39
C VAL A 75 9.09 5.64 -3.43
N LYS A 76 10.09 4.86 -3.11
CA LYS A 76 10.65 3.89 -4.06
C LYS A 76 9.99 2.54 -3.98
N ALA A 77 9.33 2.23 -2.87
CA ALA A 77 8.63 0.96 -2.70
C ALA A 77 7.39 0.92 -3.58
N LYS A 78 6.94 -0.29 -3.86
CA LYS A 78 5.65 -0.47 -4.52
C LYS A 78 4.55 -0.17 -3.53
N VAL A 79 3.53 0.57 -3.95
CA VAL A 79 2.49 1.02 -3.05
C VAL A 79 1.15 0.42 -3.45
N ILE A 80 0.46 -0.17 -2.48
CA ILE A 80 -0.91 -0.62 -2.63
C ILE A 80 -1.73 0.26 -1.70
N MET A 81 -2.63 1.07 -2.27
CA MET A 81 -3.45 1.96 -1.46
C MET A 81 -4.71 1.27 -0.99
N THR A 82 -5.11 1.56 0.23
CA THR A 82 -6.33 1.01 0.83
C THR A 82 -7.19 2.17 1.30
N THR A 83 -8.50 2.02 1.18
CA THR A 83 -9.40 3.08 1.63
C THR A 83 -10.83 2.56 1.71
N ALA A 84 -11.67 3.26 2.45
CA ALA A 84 -13.10 2.99 2.48
C ALA A 84 -13.85 3.68 1.33
N TYR A 85 -13.17 4.52 0.54
CA TYR A 85 -13.83 5.36 -0.46
C TYR A 85 -13.28 5.10 -1.86
N ASP A 86 -14.18 4.91 -2.82
CA ASP A 86 -13.79 4.65 -4.20
C ASP A 86 -13.40 5.92 -4.95
N SER A 87 -13.66 7.08 -4.39
CA SER A 87 -13.37 8.35 -5.06
C SER A 87 -11.89 8.66 -5.21
N TYR A 88 -11.02 7.91 -4.53
CA TYR A 88 -9.59 8.17 -4.58
C TYR A 88 -8.86 7.38 -5.67
N ALA A 89 -9.57 6.56 -6.44
CA ALA A 89 -8.91 5.65 -7.38
C ALA A 89 -8.00 6.37 -8.38
N ILE A 90 -8.49 7.46 -8.95
CA ILE A 90 -7.70 8.19 -9.95
C ILE A 90 -6.47 8.85 -9.31
N LYS A 91 -6.64 9.42 -8.12
CA LYS A 91 -5.53 10.04 -7.41
C LYS A 91 -4.47 9.00 -7.04
N ALA A 92 -4.92 7.81 -6.61
CA ALA A 92 -4.01 6.72 -6.29
C ALA A 92 -3.18 6.33 -7.51
N PHE A 93 -3.85 6.22 -8.64
CA PHE A 93 -3.19 5.88 -9.88
C PHE A 93 -2.16 6.95 -10.28
N GLU A 94 -2.54 8.22 -10.18
CA GLU A 94 -1.64 9.32 -10.52
C GLU A 94 -0.42 9.37 -9.60
N ALA A 95 -0.57 8.89 -8.36
CA ALA A 95 0.54 8.85 -7.41
C ALA A 95 1.46 7.66 -7.63
N GLY A 96 1.13 6.76 -8.57
CA GLY A 96 1.98 5.62 -8.88
C GLY A 96 1.68 4.37 -8.09
N SER A 97 0.49 4.28 -7.47
CA SER A 97 0.06 3.08 -6.79
C SER A 97 -0.08 1.93 -7.78
N ILE A 98 0.36 0.74 -7.38
CA ILE A 98 0.23 -0.42 -8.26
C ILE A 98 -1.12 -1.09 -8.12
N ASP A 99 -1.84 -0.83 -7.04
CA ASP A 99 -3.21 -1.31 -6.89
C ASP A 99 -3.93 -0.46 -5.87
N TYR A 100 -5.23 -0.67 -5.76
CA TYR A 100 -6.11 0.14 -4.96
C TYR A 100 -7.20 -0.77 -4.39
N LEU A 101 -7.25 -0.92 -3.10
CA LEU A 101 -8.15 -1.86 -2.44
C LEU A 101 -9.18 -1.12 -1.61
N LEU A 102 -10.43 -1.47 -1.79
CA LEU A 102 -11.50 -0.92 -0.96
C LEU A 102 -11.66 -1.75 0.30
N LYS A 103 -11.91 -1.09 1.39
CA LYS A 103 -12.19 -1.75 2.67
C LYS A 103 -13.67 -2.13 2.74
N PRO A 104 -14.01 -3.26 3.33
CA PRO A 104 -13.12 -4.26 3.90
C PRO A 104 -12.38 -5.00 2.79
N ILE A 105 -11.11 -5.31 3.04
CA ILE A 105 -10.26 -5.87 1.99
C ILE A 105 -10.67 -7.30 1.70
N ASP A 106 -11.04 -7.54 0.45
CA ASP A 106 -11.44 -8.85 -0.03
C ASP A 106 -10.21 -9.71 -0.32
N ALA A 107 -10.28 -10.99 0.03
CA ALA A 107 -9.14 -11.89 -0.14
C ALA A 107 -8.70 -11.98 -1.60
N THR A 108 -9.64 -12.01 -2.53
CA THR A 108 -9.32 -12.08 -3.95
C THR A 108 -8.60 -10.81 -4.41
N ALA A 109 -9.08 -9.65 -3.96
CA ALA A 109 -8.44 -8.40 -4.30
C ALA A 109 -7.03 -8.31 -3.70
N LEU A 110 -6.85 -8.81 -2.49
CA LEU A 110 -5.53 -8.83 -1.86
C LEU A 110 -4.58 -9.74 -2.63
N GLN A 111 -5.05 -10.92 -3.06
CA GLN A 111 -4.24 -11.83 -3.86
C GLN A 111 -3.80 -11.18 -5.17
N ARG A 112 -4.71 -10.46 -5.81
CA ARG A 112 -4.39 -9.74 -7.03
C ARG A 112 -3.31 -8.69 -6.79
N ALA A 113 -3.45 -7.93 -5.71
CA ALA A 113 -2.48 -6.87 -5.39
C ALA A 113 -1.11 -7.45 -5.09
N VAL A 114 -1.05 -8.54 -4.32
CA VAL A 114 0.22 -9.20 -4.01
C VAL A 114 0.85 -9.75 -5.28
N ALA A 115 0.04 -10.33 -6.17
CA ALA A 115 0.56 -10.85 -7.43
C ALA A 115 1.18 -9.73 -8.26
N ARG A 116 0.57 -8.54 -8.28
CA ARG A 116 1.13 -7.39 -8.99
C ARG A 116 2.47 -6.97 -8.40
N CYS A 117 2.61 -7.05 -7.08
CA CYS A 117 3.89 -6.74 -6.44
C CYS A 117 5.01 -7.66 -6.87
N ARG A 118 4.68 -8.89 -7.24
CA ARG A 118 5.67 -9.88 -7.62
C ARG A 118 6.01 -9.87 -9.10
N MET A 119 5.29 -9.07 -9.88
CA MET A 119 5.60 -8.94 -11.29
C MET A 119 6.80 -8.02 -11.47
N SER A 120 7.29 -7.98 -12.70
CA SER A 120 8.39 -7.15 -13.04
C SER A 120 8.11 -5.74 -12.63
N GLU A 121 9.03 -5.25 -11.98
CA GLU A 121 8.83 -4.28 -11.20
C GLU A 121 8.55 -3.00 -11.63
N ARG A 122 8.93 -2.53 -12.61
CA ARG A 122 8.78 -1.20 -12.80
C ARG A 122 7.74 -0.82 -13.71
N GLN A 123 7.13 -1.74 -14.35
CA GLN A 123 6.15 -1.39 -15.32
C GLN A 123 4.78 -1.65 -14.79
N VAL A 124 4.04 -0.64 -14.49
CA VAL A 124 2.63 -0.76 -14.17
C VAL A 124 1.88 -0.68 -15.48
N ASP A 125 1.12 -1.72 -15.81
CA ASP A 125 0.25 -1.70 -16.96
C ASP A 125 -0.97 -0.85 -16.62
N ILE A 126 -0.99 0.34 -17.17
CA ILE A 126 -2.02 1.33 -16.86
C ILE A 126 -3.41 0.83 -17.21
N GLU A 127 -3.53 0.19 -18.37
CA GLU A 127 -4.83 -0.33 -18.78
C GLU A 127 -5.32 -1.42 -17.86
N ALA A 128 -4.43 -2.34 -17.49
CA ALA A 128 -4.79 -3.42 -16.59
C ALA A 128 -5.20 -2.88 -15.21
N LEU A 129 -4.46 -1.88 -14.73
CA LEU A 129 -4.79 -1.28 -13.46
C LEU A 129 -6.15 -0.60 -13.48
N MET A 130 -6.44 0.14 -14.54
CA MET A 130 -7.72 0.83 -14.68
C MET A 130 -8.87 -0.16 -14.72
N LYS A 131 -8.70 -1.27 -15.41
CA LYS A 131 -9.72 -2.31 -15.43
C LYS A 131 -9.92 -2.93 -14.07
N ALA A 132 -8.85 -3.15 -13.34
CA ALA A 132 -8.92 -3.78 -12.02
C ALA A 132 -9.72 -2.94 -11.04
N ILE A 133 -9.68 -1.62 -11.18
CA ILE A 133 -10.43 -0.73 -10.29
C ILE A 133 -11.75 -0.28 -10.89
N GLY A 134 -12.22 -0.96 -11.97
CA GLY A 134 -13.54 -0.73 -12.53
C GLY A 134 -13.64 0.45 -13.48
N ARG A 135 -12.54 0.86 -14.08
CA ARG A 135 -12.54 1.96 -15.04
C ARG A 135 -12.06 1.49 -16.40
N ASN A 136 -12.66 2.02 -17.42
CA ASN A 136 -12.28 1.69 -18.79
C ASN A 136 -11.68 2.86 -19.49
#